data_7b6c69230b8acb89acf046c0986bd36a
#
_entry.id   7b6c69230b8acb89acf046c0986bd36a
#
_cell.length_a   1.000
_cell.length_b   1.000
_cell.length_c   1.000
_cell.angle_alpha   90.00
_cell.angle_beta   90.00
_cell.angle_gamma   90.00
#
_symmetry.space_group_name_H-M   'P 1'
#
loop_
_entity.id
_entity.type
_entity.pdbx_description
1 polymer ?
#
loop_
_entity_poly.entity_id
_entity_poly.type
_entity_poly.pdbx_seq_one_letter_code
_entity_poly.pdbx_strand_id
1 'polypeptide(L)'
;MIDFPLTEEEQKEIDRAVSQAKEADVAVVVLGGGQRTCGENKSRSSLDLPGRQLDLLKAVVATGKPVVLVLINGRPLSINWADKFVPAILEAWYPGAKGGKAVADVLFGDYNPGGKLTVTFLKTVGQIPFNFPCKPSSQIDGGKNPGMDGNMSRANGALYAFGYGLSYTSFEYSDLKITPAVITPNQKTYVTCKVTNTGKRAGDEVVQLYVRDVLSSVTTYEKNLAGFERIHLKPGETKEVSFPIDRKALELLNADMHWVVEPGDFTLMVGASSTDIRLNGTLTVADRINDSTPQSKENESPISASTNQEMVNNVVDNDLTTFWEGNKGDYITFALQNEAKVDGISIAFHRDNGLETDFEIQLSSGGGQFLTVYSGTVKEYHKLLNFPFKGTTASDLRIVLGSDRVGITEIKLPQIKK
;
A
#
# COMPACT_ATOMS: atom_id res chain seq x y z
N MET A 1 -23.93 -10.63 17.23
CA MET A 1 -23.68 -10.84 18.68
C MET A 1 -25.01 -10.68 19.36
N ILE A 2 -25.44 -11.60 20.21
CA ILE A 2 -26.67 -11.45 20.99
C ILE A 2 -26.35 -10.40 22.07
N ASP A 3 -27.07 -9.29 22.03
CA ASP A 3 -26.90 -8.20 23.00
C ASP A 3 -27.79 -8.54 24.23
N PHE A 4 -27.14 -9.05 25.25
CA PHE A 4 -27.85 -9.32 26.50
C PHE A 4 -28.06 -8.00 27.25
N PRO A 5 -29.20 -7.79 27.92
CA PRO A 5 -29.43 -6.62 28.75
C PRO A 5 -28.37 -6.52 29.86
N LEU A 6 -28.08 -5.31 30.31
CA LEU A 6 -27.23 -5.09 31.47
C LEU A 6 -27.87 -5.73 32.70
N THR A 7 -27.04 -6.33 33.53
CA THR A 7 -27.48 -6.73 34.89
C THR A 7 -27.63 -5.48 35.78
N GLU A 8 -28.36 -5.60 36.89
CA GLU A 8 -28.50 -4.49 37.82
C GLU A 8 -27.15 -4.03 38.41
N GLU A 9 -26.21 -4.96 38.57
CA GLU A 9 -24.87 -4.66 39.06
C GLU A 9 -24.05 -3.91 38.02
N GLU A 10 -24.05 -4.37 36.77
CA GLU A 10 -23.40 -3.68 35.65
C GLU A 10 -23.97 -2.27 35.46
N GLN A 11 -25.28 -2.09 35.55
CA GLN A 11 -25.92 -0.78 35.46
C GLN A 11 -25.50 0.15 36.61
N LYS A 12 -25.46 -0.34 37.83
CA LYS A 12 -24.98 0.45 38.99
C LYS A 12 -23.56 0.92 38.85
N GLU A 13 -22.65 0.06 38.32
CA GLU A 13 -21.27 0.45 38.08
C GLU A 13 -21.17 1.54 36.99
N ILE A 14 -21.94 1.42 35.90
CA ILE A 14 -22.02 2.43 34.85
C ILE A 14 -22.58 3.75 35.42
N ASP A 15 -23.66 3.71 36.19
CA ASP A 15 -24.29 4.89 36.79
C ASP A 15 -23.34 5.62 37.75
N ARG A 16 -22.53 4.86 38.49
CA ARG A 16 -21.47 5.43 39.36
C ARG A 16 -20.43 6.17 38.55
N ALA A 17 -19.94 5.59 37.46
CA ALA A 17 -18.97 6.22 36.55
C ALA A 17 -19.55 7.47 35.90
N VAL A 18 -20.80 7.41 35.45
CA VAL A 18 -21.53 8.56 34.87
C VAL A 18 -21.66 9.70 35.87
N SER A 19 -22.00 9.40 37.15
CA SER A 19 -22.08 10.42 38.22
C SER A 19 -20.74 11.11 38.41
N GLN A 20 -19.64 10.34 38.52
CA GLN A 20 -18.28 10.90 38.63
C GLN A 20 -17.88 11.75 37.43
N ALA A 21 -18.20 11.28 36.22
CA ALA A 21 -17.90 12.02 35.01
C ALA A 21 -18.64 13.37 34.92
N LYS A 22 -19.89 13.45 35.40
CA LYS A 22 -20.66 14.70 35.42
C LYS A 22 -20.04 15.77 36.34
N GLU A 23 -19.35 15.37 37.41
CA GLU A 23 -18.70 16.27 38.36
C GLU A 23 -17.28 16.70 37.90
N ALA A 24 -16.70 15.99 36.91
CA ALA A 24 -15.36 16.28 36.41
C ALA A 24 -15.37 17.30 35.26
N ASP A 25 -14.24 17.96 35.00
CA ASP A 25 -14.02 18.79 33.82
C ASP A 25 -13.72 17.97 32.62
N VAL A 26 -13.00 16.84 32.78
CA VAL A 26 -12.61 15.87 31.72
C VAL A 26 -12.70 14.47 32.29
N ALA A 27 -13.26 13.54 31.54
CA ALA A 27 -13.29 12.12 31.89
C ALA A 27 -12.19 11.35 31.15
N VAL A 28 -11.22 10.80 31.86
CA VAL A 28 -10.23 9.86 31.31
C VAL A 28 -10.72 8.43 31.56
N VAL A 29 -11.10 7.76 30.47
CA VAL A 29 -11.66 6.40 30.51
C VAL A 29 -10.60 5.41 30.07
N VAL A 30 -10.17 4.53 30.99
CA VAL A 30 -9.13 3.52 30.72
C VAL A 30 -9.79 2.18 30.45
N LEU A 31 -9.68 1.69 29.23
CA LEU A 31 -10.32 0.45 28.76
C LEU A 31 -9.29 -0.45 28.07
N GLY A 32 -9.72 -1.63 27.65
CA GLY A 32 -8.90 -2.55 26.84
C GLY A 32 -8.95 -3.98 27.33
N GLY A 33 -7.89 -4.75 27.01
CA GLY A 33 -7.79 -6.17 27.34
C GLY A 33 -6.77 -6.44 28.43
N GLY A 34 -7.16 -7.19 29.47
CA GLY A 34 -6.28 -7.62 30.56
C GLY A 34 -5.92 -9.11 30.45
N GLN A 35 -5.40 -9.67 31.55
CA GLN A 35 -4.96 -11.07 31.65
C GLN A 35 -6.02 -12.10 31.24
N ARG A 36 -7.31 -11.77 31.35
CA ARG A 36 -8.41 -12.67 30.97
C ARG A 36 -8.60 -12.78 29.47
N THR A 37 -8.15 -11.80 28.71
CA THR A 37 -8.41 -11.67 27.27
C THR A 37 -7.15 -11.66 26.40
N CYS A 38 -5.97 -11.57 27.00
CA CYS A 38 -4.68 -11.55 26.30
C CYS A 38 -3.70 -12.51 26.97
N GLY A 39 -2.93 -13.24 26.17
CA GLY A 39 -1.94 -14.23 26.59
C GLY A 39 -2.12 -15.58 25.87
N GLU A 40 -1.33 -16.56 26.27
CA GLU A 40 -1.43 -17.91 25.76
C GLU A 40 -2.82 -18.50 26.03
N ASN A 41 -3.37 -19.20 25.03
CA ASN A 41 -4.72 -19.78 25.07
C ASN A 41 -5.86 -18.77 25.31
N LYS A 42 -5.62 -17.47 24.96
CA LYS A 42 -6.61 -16.40 25.07
C LYS A 42 -7.08 -15.90 23.69
N SER A 43 -7.35 -16.84 22.78
CA SER A 43 -7.92 -16.52 21.46
C SER A 43 -9.30 -15.86 21.61
N ARG A 44 -9.60 -14.94 20.71
CA ARG A 44 -10.88 -14.22 20.69
C ARG A 44 -11.56 -14.32 19.34
N SER A 45 -12.87 -14.47 19.36
CA SER A 45 -13.74 -14.43 18.18
C SER A 45 -14.20 -13.01 17.78
N SER A 46 -13.87 -12.00 18.59
CA SER A 46 -14.15 -10.58 18.33
C SER A 46 -12.95 -9.73 18.68
N LEU A 47 -12.77 -8.64 17.95
CA LEU A 47 -11.79 -7.58 18.23
C LEU A 47 -12.41 -6.39 18.98
N ASP A 48 -13.67 -6.46 19.37
CA ASP A 48 -14.35 -5.41 20.12
C ASP A 48 -13.81 -5.29 21.56
N LEU A 49 -14.10 -4.15 22.19
CA LEU A 49 -13.83 -3.95 23.61
C LEU A 49 -14.48 -5.06 24.43
N PRO A 50 -13.76 -5.67 25.40
CA PRO A 50 -14.29 -6.78 26.20
C PRO A 50 -15.45 -6.38 27.11
N GLY A 51 -16.39 -7.31 27.31
CA GLY A 51 -17.50 -7.14 28.27
C GLY A 51 -18.35 -5.91 27.97
N ARG A 52 -18.66 -5.15 29.01
CA ARG A 52 -19.51 -3.94 28.95
C ARG A 52 -18.73 -2.63 28.78
N GLN A 53 -17.47 -2.71 28.39
CA GLN A 53 -16.63 -1.51 28.27
C GLN A 53 -17.17 -0.50 27.25
N LEU A 54 -17.76 -0.96 26.15
CA LEU A 54 -18.38 -0.05 25.18
C LEU A 54 -19.64 0.62 25.74
N ASP A 55 -20.44 -0.09 26.54
CA ASP A 55 -21.64 0.46 27.18
C ASP A 55 -21.25 1.55 28.18
N LEU A 56 -20.23 1.30 29.01
CA LEU A 56 -19.64 2.29 29.89
C LEU A 56 -19.16 3.52 29.12
N LEU A 57 -18.36 3.33 28.07
CA LEU A 57 -17.82 4.44 27.28
C LEU A 57 -18.94 5.30 26.68
N LYS A 58 -19.97 4.66 26.11
CA LYS A 58 -21.14 5.35 25.56
C LYS A 58 -21.86 6.18 26.62
N ALA A 59 -22.06 5.63 27.81
CA ALA A 59 -22.75 6.32 28.90
C ALA A 59 -21.94 7.52 29.41
N VAL A 60 -20.62 7.41 29.52
CA VAL A 60 -19.75 8.53 29.90
C VAL A 60 -19.73 9.61 28.81
N VAL A 61 -19.62 9.28 27.52
CA VAL A 61 -19.69 10.24 26.42
C VAL A 61 -21.04 10.97 26.40
N ALA A 62 -22.13 10.27 26.71
CA ALA A 62 -23.48 10.87 26.80
C ALA A 62 -23.64 11.92 27.87
N THR A 63 -22.70 12.04 28.82
CA THR A 63 -22.70 13.15 29.83
C THR A 63 -22.40 14.51 29.19
N GLY A 64 -21.86 14.55 27.98
CA GLY A 64 -21.44 15.77 27.26
C GLY A 64 -20.09 16.34 27.77
N LYS A 65 -19.44 15.68 28.72
CA LYS A 65 -18.09 16.07 29.17
C LYS A 65 -17.03 15.66 28.14
N PRO A 66 -15.91 16.39 28.00
CA PRO A 66 -14.78 15.94 27.21
C PRO A 66 -14.28 14.58 27.69
N VAL A 67 -14.09 13.64 26.75
CA VAL A 67 -13.64 12.29 27.08
C VAL A 67 -12.31 12.01 26.39
N VAL A 68 -11.37 11.44 27.14
CA VAL A 68 -10.13 10.86 26.61
C VAL A 68 -10.18 9.35 26.86
N LEU A 69 -10.09 8.56 25.80
CA LEU A 69 -9.99 7.11 25.91
C LEU A 69 -8.52 6.69 25.95
N VAL A 70 -8.13 5.96 26.98
CA VAL A 70 -6.82 5.31 27.07
C VAL A 70 -7.02 3.81 26.90
N LEU A 71 -6.38 3.23 25.88
CA LEU A 71 -6.44 1.80 25.62
C LEU A 71 -5.20 1.11 26.16
N ILE A 72 -5.41 0.15 27.08
CA ILE A 72 -4.38 -0.75 27.60
C ILE A 72 -4.71 -2.16 27.14
N ASN A 73 -4.01 -2.65 26.13
CA ASN A 73 -4.30 -3.95 25.49
C ASN A 73 -3.10 -4.52 24.76
N GLY A 74 -3.16 -5.81 24.42
CA GLY A 74 -2.10 -6.52 23.72
C GLY A 74 -2.47 -6.93 22.30
N ARG A 75 -3.53 -6.37 21.73
CA ARG A 75 -3.96 -6.61 20.35
C ARG A 75 -4.75 -5.42 19.80
N PRO A 76 -4.75 -5.17 18.47
CA PRO A 76 -5.59 -4.12 17.89
C PRO A 76 -7.07 -4.42 18.14
N LEU A 77 -7.83 -3.37 18.46
CA LEU A 77 -9.26 -3.45 18.72
C LEU A 77 -10.07 -2.78 17.62
N SER A 78 -11.27 -3.32 17.33
CA SER A 78 -12.24 -2.71 16.42
C SER A 78 -13.07 -1.67 17.18
N ILE A 79 -12.55 -0.44 17.26
CA ILE A 79 -13.10 0.65 18.05
C ILE A 79 -13.83 1.72 17.24
N ASN A 80 -14.55 1.30 16.17
CA ASN A 80 -15.21 2.24 15.24
C ASN A 80 -16.12 3.27 15.94
N TRP A 81 -16.82 2.86 17.00
CA TRP A 81 -17.66 3.78 17.73
C TRP A 81 -16.83 4.83 18.45
N ALA A 82 -15.75 4.42 19.12
CA ALA A 82 -14.86 5.34 19.82
C ALA A 82 -14.16 6.31 18.84
N ASP A 83 -13.69 5.81 17.70
CA ASP A 83 -13.10 6.64 16.63
C ASP A 83 -14.04 7.77 16.19
N LYS A 84 -15.34 7.50 16.11
CA LYS A 84 -16.33 8.47 15.67
C LYS A 84 -16.75 9.47 16.74
N PHE A 85 -16.81 9.05 18.00
CA PHE A 85 -17.47 9.82 19.08
C PHE A 85 -16.55 10.27 20.21
N VAL A 86 -15.33 9.77 20.29
CA VAL A 86 -14.36 10.15 21.33
C VAL A 86 -13.29 11.04 20.70
N PRO A 87 -13.14 12.29 21.20
CA PRO A 87 -12.27 13.28 20.57
C PRO A 87 -10.77 12.99 20.71
N ALA A 88 -10.38 12.18 21.71
CA ALA A 88 -8.97 11.82 21.93
C ALA A 88 -8.85 10.36 22.35
N ILE A 89 -7.98 9.61 21.67
CA ILE A 89 -7.71 8.19 21.94
C ILE A 89 -6.20 8.00 22.05
N LEU A 90 -5.75 7.42 23.16
CA LEU A 90 -4.36 7.03 23.39
C LEU A 90 -4.24 5.51 23.43
N GLU A 91 -3.54 4.93 22.44
CA GLU A 91 -3.16 3.51 22.45
C GLU A 91 -1.85 3.36 23.23
N ALA A 92 -1.94 2.80 24.43
CA ALA A 92 -0.79 2.66 25.33
C ALA A 92 -0.19 1.25 25.31
N TRP A 93 -0.80 0.28 24.64
CA TRP A 93 -0.42 -1.13 24.69
C TRP A 93 -0.27 -1.63 26.13
N TYR A 94 0.77 -2.39 26.46
CA TYR A 94 1.16 -2.75 27.82
C TYR A 94 2.38 -1.93 28.23
N PRO A 95 2.20 -0.75 28.83
CA PRO A 95 3.27 0.24 29.02
C PRO A 95 4.23 -0.09 30.17
N GLY A 96 4.06 -1.21 30.85
CA GLY A 96 4.94 -1.67 31.92
C GLY A 96 4.81 -0.88 33.24
N ALA A 97 5.79 -1.05 34.13
CA ALA A 97 5.74 -0.54 35.50
C ALA A 97 5.62 0.99 35.61
N LYS A 98 6.12 1.74 34.64
CA LYS A 98 6.05 3.21 34.61
C LYS A 98 4.91 3.74 33.71
N GLY A 99 3.98 2.87 33.31
CA GLY A 99 2.92 3.17 32.39
C GLY A 99 2.02 4.32 32.82
N GLY A 100 1.63 4.38 34.08
CA GLY A 100 0.81 5.47 34.61
C GLY A 100 1.46 6.85 34.42
N LYS A 101 2.78 6.94 34.72
CA LYS A 101 3.52 8.18 34.49
C LYS A 101 3.60 8.52 32.99
N ALA A 102 3.92 7.57 32.14
CA ALA A 102 4.04 7.78 30.70
C ALA A 102 2.72 8.25 30.07
N VAL A 103 1.59 7.64 30.48
CA VAL A 103 0.26 8.08 30.07
C VAL A 103 -0.03 9.49 30.54
N ALA A 104 0.26 9.82 31.81
CA ALA A 104 0.07 11.17 32.35
C ALA A 104 0.90 12.21 31.61
N ASP A 105 2.18 11.94 31.35
CA ASP A 105 3.07 12.86 30.62
C ASP A 105 2.51 13.18 29.20
N VAL A 106 1.93 12.19 28.53
CA VAL A 106 1.25 12.42 27.23
C VAL A 106 -0.02 13.24 27.42
N LEU A 107 -0.92 12.86 28.35
CA LEU A 107 -2.21 13.53 28.54
C LEU A 107 -2.07 14.98 28.94
N PHE A 108 -1.09 15.32 29.77
CA PHE A 108 -0.85 16.68 30.23
C PHE A 108 0.12 17.46 29.32
N GLY A 109 0.68 16.81 28.29
CA GLY A 109 1.51 17.45 27.29
C GLY A 109 2.96 17.68 27.70
N ASP A 110 3.42 17.03 28.77
CA ASP A 110 4.83 17.01 29.18
C ASP A 110 5.69 16.21 28.19
N TYR A 111 5.04 15.29 27.47
CA TYR A 111 5.64 14.54 26.38
C TYR A 111 4.75 14.60 25.13
N ASN A 112 5.35 14.95 23.99
CA ASN A 112 4.66 14.91 22.69
C ASN A 112 4.78 13.50 22.10
N PRO A 113 3.66 12.75 21.93
CA PRO A 113 3.72 11.38 21.44
C PRO A 113 4.25 11.33 19.99
N GLY A 114 5.23 10.45 19.76
CA GLY A 114 5.77 10.17 18.42
C GLY A 114 5.67 8.70 18.03
N GLY A 115 4.93 7.89 18.81
CA GLY A 115 4.72 6.48 18.53
C GLY A 115 3.83 6.25 17.31
N LYS A 116 4.12 5.19 16.56
CA LYS A 116 3.34 4.75 15.38
C LYS A 116 2.85 3.33 15.58
N LEU A 117 1.65 3.02 15.05
CA LEU A 117 1.09 1.68 15.11
C LEU A 117 1.94 0.69 14.30
N THR A 118 2.29 -0.42 14.92
CA THR A 118 3.07 -1.50 14.32
C THR A 118 2.20 -2.61 13.73
N VAL A 119 0.89 -2.47 13.82
CA VAL A 119 -0.11 -3.38 13.27
C VAL A 119 -1.30 -2.60 12.74
N THR A 120 -2.03 -3.17 11.80
CA THR A 120 -3.27 -2.60 11.25
C THR A 120 -4.41 -2.78 12.27
N PHE A 121 -5.16 -1.71 12.54
CA PHE A 121 -6.42 -1.79 13.28
C PHE A 121 -7.56 -2.03 12.31
N LEU A 122 -8.29 -3.12 12.50
CA LEU A 122 -9.39 -3.53 11.64
C LEU A 122 -10.71 -2.91 12.10
N LYS A 123 -11.60 -2.65 11.17
CA LYS A 123 -12.98 -2.24 11.46
C LYS A 123 -13.82 -3.38 12.02
N THR A 124 -13.48 -4.62 11.64
CA THR A 124 -14.20 -5.82 12.08
C THR A 124 -13.30 -7.05 12.01
N VAL A 125 -13.55 -8.02 12.88
CA VAL A 125 -12.88 -9.33 12.86
C VAL A 125 -13.06 -10.06 11.53
N GLY A 126 -14.15 -9.81 10.80
CA GLY A 126 -14.42 -10.40 9.48
C GLY A 126 -13.44 -9.98 8.38
N GLN A 127 -12.58 -8.99 8.62
CA GLN A 127 -11.54 -8.58 7.67
C GLN A 127 -10.26 -9.41 7.80
N ILE A 128 -10.09 -10.26 8.82
CA ILE A 128 -8.89 -11.10 8.96
C ILE A 128 -8.81 -12.07 7.77
N PRO A 129 -7.66 -12.16 7.08
CA PRO A 129 -6.30 -11.71 7.47
C PRO A 129 -5.86 -10.34 6.89
N PHE A 130 -6.72 -9.38 6.70
CA PHE A 130 -6.35 -8.06 6.19
C PHE A 130 -5.44 -7.31 7.18
N ASN A 131 -4.16 -7.24 6.88
CA ASN A 131 -3.14 -6.52 7.65
C ASN A 131 -2.00 -6.08 6.74
N PHE A 132 -1.24 -5.09 7.18
CA PHE A 132 -0.03 -4.67 6.46
C PHE A 132 1.15 -5.64 6.71
N PRO A 133 1.94 -6.02 5.70
CA PRO A 133 1.68 -5.77 4.28
C PRO A 133 0.55 -6.66 3.75
N CYS A 134 -0.17 -6.20 2.74
CA CYS A 134 -1.26 -6.96 2.12
C CYS A 134 -1.06 -7.07 0.61
N LYS A 135 -1.54 -8.17 0.04
CA LYS A 135 -1.58 -8.36 -1.41
C LYS A 135 -2.75 -7.58 -2.01
N PRO A 136 -2.70 -7.25 -3.30
CA PRO A 136 -3.83 -6.63 -3.99
C PRO A 136 -5.13 -7.39 -3.74
N SER A 137 -6.13 -6.70 -3.24
CA SER A 137 -7.45 -7.28 -2.99
C SER A 137 -8.52 -6.18 -2.94
N SER A 138 -9.77 -6.58 -3.14
CA SER A 138 -10.92 -5.67 -3.06
C SER A 138 -11.16 -5.07 -1.66
N GLN A 139 -10.41 -5.49 -0.64
CA GLN A 139 -10.51 -4.97 0.73
C GLN A 139 -9.58 -3.78 1.00
N ILE A 140 -8.58 -3.55 0.14
CA ILE A 140 -7.55 -2.51 0.33
C ILE A 140 -8.10 -1.14 0.01
N ASP A 141 -8.68 -0.99 -1.15
CA ASP A 141 -9.25 0.29 -1.57
C ASP A 141 -10.58 0.52 -0.88
N GLY A 142 -10.75 1.70 -0.32
CA GLY A 142 -11.99 2.17 0.30
C GLY A 142 -13.18 2.19 -0.66
N GLY A 143 -13.22 1.21 -1.59
CA GLY A 143 -14.34 0.82 -2.42
C GLY A 143 -14.79 1.90 -3.38
N LYS A 144 -14.16 1.99 -4.50
CA LYS A 144 -14.76 2.56 -5.72
C LYS A 144 -15.79 1.59 -6.35
N ASN A 145 -16.23 0.55 -5.63
CA ASN A 145 -17.30 -0.32 -6.07
C ASN A 145 -18.60 0.03 -5.32
N PRO A 146 -19.34 1.04 -5.77
CA PRO A 146 -20.65 1.41 -5.20
C PRO A 146 -21.78 0.44 -5.58
N GLY A 147 -21.49 -0.64 -6.29
CA GLY A 147 -22.50 -1.51 -6.90
C GLY A 147 -22.98 -2.67 -6.04
N MET A 148 -22.83 -2.62 -4.72
CA MET A 148 -23.47 -3.60 -3.86
C MET A 148 -24.66 -2.97 -3.14
N ASP A 149 -25.84 -3.44 -3.53
CA ASP A 149 -27.10 -3.18 -2.87
C ASP A 149 -27.01 -3.40 -1.36
N GLY A 150 -27.86 -2.74 -0.59
CA GLY A 150 -27.81 -2.62 0.86
C GLY A 150 -27.84 -3.93 1.67
N ASN A 151 -27.72 -5.11 1.04
CA ASN A 151 -27.74 -6.43 1.69
C ASN A 151 -26.36 -6.98 2.02
N MET A 152 -25.27 -6.35 1.55
CA MET A 152 -23.91 -6.75 1.89
C MET A 152 -23.16 -5.64 2.62
N SER A 153 -22.91 -5.82 3.92
CA SER A 153 -22.05 -4.93 4.68
C SER A 153 -20.59 -5.24 4.36
N ARG A 154 -19.92 -4.39 3.58
CA ARG A 154 -18.47 -4.45 3.38
C ARG A 154 -17.76 -3.49 4.32
N ALA A 155 -16.78 -3.98 5.05
CA ALA A 155 -15.80 -3.15 5.74
C ALA A 155 -14.55 -3.09 4.87
N ASN A 156 -14.34 -1.96 4.16
CA ASN A 156 -13.17 -1.75 3.31
C ASN A 156 -12.14 -0.88 4.05
N GLY A 157 -10.86 -1.18 3.81
CA GLY A 157 -9.75 -0.45 4.41
C GLY A 157 -9.59 -0.67 5.92
N ALA A 158 -8.50 -0.19 6.47
CA ALA A 158 -8.23 -0.21 7.90
C ALA A 158 -9.08 0.80 8.67
N LEU A 159 -9.29 0.57 9.97
CA LEU A 159 -9.70 1.63 10.88
C LEU A 159 -8.53 2.59 11.10
N TYR A 160 -7.37 2.05 11.49
CA TYR A 160 -6.09 2.76 11.49
C TYR A 160 -5.06 1.91 10.76
N ALA A 161 -4.36 2.54 9.81
CA ALA A 161 -3.36 1.87 8.99
C ALA A 161 -2.08 1.57 9.78
N PHE A 162 -1.27 0.65 9.29
CA PHE A 162 0.09 0.44 9.78
C PHE A 162 0.89 1.76 9.69
N GLY A 163 1.66 2.06 10.72
CA GLY A 163 2.45 3.27 10.80
C GLY A 163 1.68 4.52 11.23
N TYR A 164 0.36 4.46 11.42
CA TYR A 164 -0.45 5.59 11.86
C TYR A 164 -0.11 6.04 13.28
N GLY A 165 -0.16 7.35 13.50
CA GLY A 165 -0.01 7.98 14.80
C GLY A 165 0.02 9.50 14.67
N LEU A 166 -0.59 10.20 15.63
CA LEU A 166 -0.68 11.65 15.68
C LEU A 166 0.41 12.25 16.58
N SER A 167 0.64 13.55 16.43
CA SER A 167 1.56 14.34 17.22
C SER A 167 0.89 15.64 17.65
N TYR A 168 1.41 16.28 18.70
CA TYR A 168 1.00 17.63 19.11
C TYR A 168 1.67 18.74 18.29
N THR A 169 2.42 18.38 17.25
CA THR A 169 3.02 19.27 16.27
C THR A 169 2.75 18.77 14.86
N SER A 170 3.19 19.51 13.84
CA SER A 170 2.99 19.17 12.44
C SER A 170 4.33 19.05 11.74
N PHE A 171 4.43 18.13 10.77
CA PHE A 171 5.64 17.91 9.98
C PHE A 171 5.33 18.03 8.48
N GLU A 172 6.24 18.67 7.77
CA GLU A 172 6.24 18.80 6.31
C GLU A 172 7.40 18.02 5.73
N TYR A 173 7.15 17.34 4.59
CA TYR A 173 8.14 16.55 3.88
C TYR A 173 8.44 17.18 2.53
N SER A 174 9.72 17.27 2.16
CA SER A 174 10.15 17.90 0.90
C SER A 174 11.43 17.28 0.34
N ASP A 175 11.83 17.73 -0.84
CA ASP A 175 13.14 17.46 -1.45
C ASP A 175 13.49 15.96 -1.58
N LEU A 176 12.53 15.14 -2.03
CA LEU A 176 12.80 13.72 -2.30
C LEU A 176 13.87 13.60 -3.41
N LYS A 177 14.89 12.78 -3.12
CA LYS A 177 15.92 12.41 -4.11
C LYS A 177 16.17 10.91 -4.03
N ILE A 178 16.40 10.31 -5.19
CA ILE A 178 16.81 8.90 -5.33
C ILE A 178 18.13 8.93 -6.09
N THR A 179 19.21 8.48 -5.47
CA THR A 179 20.55 8.62 -6.06
C THR A 179 21.39 7.35 -5.88
N PRO A 180 21.73 6.66 -6.96
CA PRO A 180 21.25 6.84 -8.35
C PRO A 180 19.80 6.40 -8.52
N ALA A 181 19.06 7.00 -9.49
CA ALA A 181 17.67 6.63 -9.78
C ALA A 181 17.55 5.40 -10.71
N VAL A 182 18.66 4.99 -11.34
CA VAL A 182 18.77 3.76 -12.14
C VAL A 182 19.89 2.92 -11.56
N ILE A 183 19.61 1.65 -11.25
CA ILE A 183 20.56 0.71 -10.68
C ILE A 183 20.48 -0.65 -11.39
N THR A 184 21.49 -1.49 -11.20
CA THR A 184 21.39 -2.93 -11.51
C THR A 184 20.94 -3.72 -10.28
N PRO A 185 20.48 -5.00 -10.41
CA PRO A 185 19.96 -5.80 -9.29
C PRO A 185 20.84 -5.92 -8.05
N ASN A 186 22.14 -5.74 -8.19
CA ASN A 186 23.12 -5.87 -7.09
C ASN A 186 23.67 -4.52 -6.60
N GLN A 187 23.23 -3.41 -7.17
CA GLN A 187 23.64 -2.07 -6.74
C GLN A 187 22.73 -1.54 -5.63
N LYS A 188 23.23 -0.56 -4.89
CA LYS A 188 22.49 0.18 -3.89
C LYS A 188 22.15 1.57 -4.38
N THR A 189 21.04 2.08 -3.91
CA THR A 189 20.66 3.49 -4.05
C THR A 189 20.29 4.07 -2.70
N TYR A 190 20.18 5.39 -2.62
CA TYR A 190 19.75 6.09 -1.41
C TYR A 190 18.54 6.95 -1.71
N VAL A 191 17.56 6.87 -0.83
CA VAL A 191 16.38 7.73 -0.84
C VAL A 191 16.58 8.77 0.25
N THR A 192 16.67 10.05 -0.12
CA THR A 192 16.80 11.14 0.84
C THR A 192 15.60 12.07 0.75
N CYS A 193 15.19 12.64 1.87
CA CYS A 193 14.19 13.70 1.92
C CYS A 193 14.45 14.60 3.11
N LYS A 194 13.83 15.79 3.10
CA LYS A 194 13.84 16.70 4.24
C LYS A 194 12.51 16.64 4.98
N VAL A 195 12.59 16.73 6.31
CA VAL A 195 11.43 16.82 7.20
C VAL A 195 11.58 18.05 8.08
N THR A 196 10.58 18.90 8.07
CA THR A 196 10.52 20.16 8.83
C THR A 196 9.40 20.12 9.85
N ASN A 197 9.66 20.46 11.09
CA ASN A 197 8.62 20.70 12.07
C ASN A 197 8.00 22.10 11.85
N THR A 198 6.80 22.13 11.30
CA THR A 198 6.04 23.35 10.99
C THR A 198 5.14 23.82 12.13
N GLY A 199 5.04 23.04 13.21
CA GLY A 199 4.22 23.37 14.37
C GLY A 199 4.97 24.17 15.43
N LYS A 200 4.32 24.33 16.59
CA LYS A 200 4.82 25.19 17.69
C LYS A 200 5.48 24.42 18.83
N ARG A 201 5.47 23.09 18.78
CA ARG A 201 6.05 22.20 19.81
C ARG A 201 7.16 21.36 19.21
N ALA A 202 8.18 21.07 20.01
CA ALA A 202 9.14 20.03 19.65
C ALA A 202 8.46 18.68 19.64
N GLY A 203 8.90 17.78 18.76
CA GLY A 203 8.32 16.44 18.68
C GLY A 203 9.16 15.49 17.84
N ASP A 204 8.82 14.22 17.96
CA ASP A 204 9.42 13.17 17.17
C ASP A 204 8.52 12.83 15.99
N GLU A 205 9.12 12.66 14.81
CA GLU A 205 8.47 12.05 13.65
C GLU A 205 9.16 10.72 13.33
N VAL A 206 8.37 9.74 12.92
CA VAL A 206 8.88 8.48 12.37
C VAL A 206 8.64 8.50 10.87
N VAL A 207 9.68 8.85 10.15
CA VAL A 207 9.70 8.87 8.68
C VAL A 207 9.75 7.44 8.18
N GLN A 208 8.83 7.04 7.30
CA GLN A 208 8.66 5.67 6.83
C GLN A 208 8.86 5.62 5.32
N LEU A 209 9.73 4.72 4.85
CA LEU A 209 9.96 4.46 3.44
C LEU A 209 9.29 3.14 3.06
N TYR A 210 8.46 3.18 2.04
CA TYR A 210 7.80 2.04 1.45
C TYR A 210 8.25 1.81 0.02
N VAL A 211 8.29 0.55 -0.38
CA VAL A 211 8.65 0.12 -1.74
C VAL A 211 7.52 -0.70 -2.31
N ARG A 212 7.14 -0.40 -3.55
CA ARG A 212 6.23 -1.18 -4.38
C ARG A 212 6.95 -1.58 -5.66
N ASP A 213 6.95 -2.85 -5.97
CA ASP A 213 7.28 -3.35 -7.31
C ASP A 213 6.09 -3.07 -8.22
N VAL A 214 6.28 -2.29 -9.27
CA VAL A 214 5.19 -1.87 -10.16
C VAL A 214 4.67 -3.05 -10.97
N LEU A 215 5.60 -3.90 -11.48
CA LEU A 215 5.29 -5.07 -12.27
C LEU A 215 6.21 -6.22 -11.93
N SER A 216 5.66 -7.29 -11.40
CA SER A 216 6.41 -8.48 -10.99
C SER A 216 5.88 -9.75 -11.62
N SER A 217 6.75 -10.75 -11.81
CA SER A 217 6.41 -12.06 -12.38
C SER A 217 5.45 -12.89 -11.50
N VAL A 218 5.33 -12.52 -10.21
CA VAL A 218 4.44 -13.15 -9.23
C VAL A 218 3.68 -12.07 -8.46
N THR A 219 2.55 -12.43 -7.84
CA THR A 219 1.80 -11.48 -7.02
C THR A 219 2.59 -11.07 -5.79
N THR A 220 3.00 -9.82 -5.74
CA THR A 220 3.70 -9.19 -4.61
C THR A 220 2.73 -8.43 -3.69
N TYR A 221 3.24 -7.83 -2.62
CA TYR A 221 2.46 -6.95 -1.77
C TYR A 221 2.27 -5.58 -2.43
N GLU A 222 1.15 -4.93 -2.11
CA GLU A 222 0.88 -3.54 -2.54
C GLU A 222 2.03 -2.59 -2.21
N LYS A 223 2.64 -2.77 -1.07
CA LYS A 223 3.88 -2.12 -0.66
C LYS A 223 4.48 -2.81 0.55
N ASN A 224 5.78 -2.71 0.69
CA ASN A 224 6.54 -3.18 1.85
C ASN A 224 7.22 -1.99 2.56
N LEU A 225 7.33 -2.05 3.89
CA LEU A 225 8.17 -1.12 4.63
C LEU A 225 9.63 -1.48 4.38
N ALA A 226 10.37 -0.60 3.70
CA ALA A 226 11.78 -0.78 3.39
C ALA A 226 12.72 -0.12 4.41
N GLY A 227 12.22 0.88 5.14
CA GLY A 227 12.99 1.55 6.18
C GLY A 227 12.15 2.53 6.99
N PHE A 228 12.64 2.88 8.16
CA PHE A 228 12.07 3.95 8.96
C PHE A 228 13.16 4.62 9.80
N GLU A 229 12.96 5.89 10.11
CA GLU A 229 13.85 6.64 10.99
C GLU A 229 13.04 7.56 11.92
N ARG A 230 13.34 7.50 13.21
CA ARG A 230 12.76 8.40 14.20
C ARG A 230 13.68 9.59 14.42
N ILE A 231 13.17 10.77 14.15
CA ILE A 231 13.90 12.03 14.28
C ILE A 231 13.19 12.95 15.28
N HIS A 232 13.99 13.67 16.07
CA HIS A 232 13.48 14.73 16.96
C HIS A 232 13.71 16.09 16.31
N LEU A 233 12.67 16.95 16.25
CA LEU A 233 12.71 18.26 15.63
C LEU A 233 12.11 19.32 16.55
N LYS A 234 12.86 20.41 16.75
CA LYS A 234 12.35 21.64 17.38
C LYS A 234 11.43 22.39 16.39
N PRO A 235 10.56 23.30 16.87
CA PRO A 235 9.80 24.17 15.98
C PRO A 235 10.69 24.89 14.96
N GLY A 236 10.34 24.78 13.68
CA GLY A 236 11.10 25.34 12.54
C GLY A 236 12.36 24.55 12.16
N GLU A 237 12.74 23.51 12.88
CA GLU A 237 13.92 22.68 12.56
C GLU A 237 13.63 21.78 11.37
N THR A 238 14.61 21.67 10.48
CA THR A 238 14.61 20.74 9.34
C THR A 238 15.77 19.76 9.47
N LYS A 239 15.49 18.48 9.22
CA LYS A 239 16.50 17.43 9.10
C LYS A 239 16.36 16.69 7.79
N GLU A 240 17.50 16.27 7.24
CA GLU A 240 17.55 15.31 6.13
C GLU A 240 17.58 13.90 6.69
N VAL A 241 16.77 13.04 6.09
CA VAL A 241 16.69 11.59 6.38
C VAL A 241 17.17 10.83 5.15
N SER A 242 17.92 9.75 5.35
CA SER A 242 18.48 8.95 4.26
C SER A 242 18.26 7.46 4.49
N PHE A 243 17.66 6.80 3.52
CA PHE A 243 17.40 5.36 3.55
C PHE A 243 18.22 4.65 2.46
N PRO A 244 19.07 3.68 2.82
CA PRO A 244 19.68 2.81 1.83
C PRO A 244 18.63 1.83 1.29
N ILE A 245 18.57 1.68 -0.02
CA ILE A 245 17.83 0.64 -0.72
C ILE A 245 18.84 -0.29 -1.37
N ASP A 246 18.80 -1.54 -0.95
CA ASP A 246 19.63 -2.61 -1.48
C ASP A 246 18.78 -3.76 -2.03
N ARG A 247 19.45 -4.80 -2.50
CA ARG A 247 18.81 -6.00 -3.04
C ARG A 247 17.66 -6.53 -2.15
N LYS A 248 17.86 -6.56 -0.82
CA LYS A 248 16.90 -7.13 0.11
C LYS A 248 15.56 -6.39 0.15
N ALA A 249 15.59 -5.07 -0.12
CA ALA A 249 14.37 -4.26 -0.18
C ALA A 249 13.58 -4.44 -1.50
N LEU A 250 14.23 -4.98 -2.53
CA LEU A 250 13.69 -5.08 -3.89
C LEU A 250 13.42 -6.53 -4.33
N GLU A 251 14.00 -7.53 -3.64
CA GLU A 251 13.90 -8.93 -4.07
C GLU A 251 12.52 -9.53 -3.79
N LEU A 252 12.10 -10.40 -4.70
CA LEU A 252 10.92 -11.24 -4.57
C LEU A 252 11.30 -12.72 -4.73
N LEU A 253 10.45 -13.61 -4.21
CA LEU A 253 10.54 -15.04 -4.45
C LEU A 253 9.74 -15.37 -5.70
N ASN A 254 10.44 -15.74 -6.79
CA ASN A 254 9.81 -16.03 -8.08
C ASN A 254 9.14 -17.44 -8.10
N ALA A 255 8.54 -17.80 -9.23
CA ALA A 255 7.87 -19.09 -9.40
C ALA A 255 8.81 -20.31 -9.27
N ASP A 256 10.10 -20.12 -9.54
CA ASP A 256 11.14 -21.16 -9.42
C ASP A 256 11.73 -21.24 -7.99
N MET A 257 11.13 -20.53 -7.02
CA MET A 257 11.56 -20.49 -5.61
C MET A 257 12.96 -19.88 -5.42
N HIS A 258 13.34 -18.94 -6.29
CA HIS A 258 14.57 -18.17 -6.16
C HIS A 258 14.29 -16.72 -5.73
N TRP A 259 15.11 -16.19 -4.83
CA TRP A 259 15.10 -14.76 -4.50
C TRP A 259 15.81 -13.98 -5.61
N VAL A 260 15.06 -13.16 -6.30
CA VAL A 260 15.53 -12.36 -7.45
C VAL A 260 15.10 -10.91 -7.31
N VAL A 261 15.89 -10.00 -7.88
CA VAL A 261 15.45 -8.63 -8.17
C VAL A 261 15.18 -8.58 -9.66
N GLU A 262 13.94 -8.38 -10.02
CA GLU A 262 13.53 -8.31 -11.41
C GLU A 262 13.80 -6.90 -11.98
N PRO A 263 14.22 -6.79 -13.25
CA PRO A 263 14.30 -5.51 -13.93
C PRO A 263 12.91 -4.87 -14.05
N GLY A 264 12.83 -3.58 -13.80
CA GLY A 264 11.57 -2.86 -13.85
C GLY A 264 11.59 -1.62 -12.95
N ASP A 265 10.44 -0.99 -12.83
CA ASP A 265 10.27 0.18 -12.00
C ASP A 265 9.73 -0.19 -10.62
N PHE A 266 10.26 0.50 -9.63
CA PHE A 266 9.82 0.43 -8.26
C PHE A 266 9.34 1.81 -7.82
N THR A 267 8.15 1.89 -7.27
CA THR A 267 7.67 3.11 -6.63
C THR A 267 8.23 3.18 -5.20
N LEU A 268 8.98 4.23 -4.91
CA LEU A 268 9.50 4.54 -3.58
C LEU A 268 8.62 5.64 -2.96
N MET A 269 8.04 5.35 -1.81
CA MET A 269 7.05 6.20 -1.15
C MET A 269 7.53 6.57 0.25
N VAL A 270 7.65 7.86 0.54
CA VAL A 270 7.99 8.35 1.87
C VAL A 270 6.77 8.99 2.51
N GLY A 271 6.48 8.61 3.75
CA GLY A 271 5.31 9.11 4.44
C GLY A 271 5.34 8.93 5.95
N ALA A 272 4.26 9.36 6.60
CA ALA A 272 4.04 9.26 8.03
C ALA A 272 3.30 7.98 8.44
N SER A 273 2.72 7.26 7.47
CA SER A 273 2.10 5.93 7.63
C SER A 273 1.99 5.23 6.28
N SER A 274 1.54 3.98 6.25
CA SER A 274 1.33 3.23 5.00
C SER A 274 0.23 3.84 4.09
N THR A 275 -0.61 4.71 4.61
CA THR A 275 -1.68 5.42 3.86
C THR A 275 -1.48 6.94 3.80
N ASP A 276 -0.62 7.51 4.65
CA ASP A 276 -0.24 8.92 4.60
C ASP A 276 1.12 9.05 3.89
N ILE A 277 1.11 8.83 2.57
CA ILE A 277 2.27 9.00 1.71
C ILE A 277 2.35 10.45 1.27
N ARG A 278 3.51 11.07 1.47
CA ARG A 278 3.73 12.50 1.23
C ARG A 278 4.65 12.77 0.05
N LEU A 279 5.58 11.86 -0.23
CA LEU A 279 6.50 11.99 -1.34
C LEU A 279 6.57 10.64 -2.09
N ASN A 280 6.63 10.72 -3.41
CA ASN A 280 6.77 9.56 -4.29
C ASN A 280 7.91 9.78 -5.29
N GLY A 281 8.61 8.70 -5.63
CA GLY A 281 9.63 8.71 -6.67
C GLY A 281 9.77 7.31 -7.28
N THR A 282 10.38 7.25 -8.45
CA THR A 282 10.62 6.02 -9.18
C THR A 282 12.09 5.64 -9.13
N LEU A 283 12.36 4.37 -8.82
CA LEU A 283 13.64 3.71 -8.97
C LEU A 283 13.53 2.70 -10.10
N THR A 284 14.41 2.78 -11.10
CA THR A 284 14.46 1.79 -12.18
C THR A 284 15.58 0.80 -11.93
N VAL A 285 15.27 -0.49 -11.93
CA VAL A 285 16.27 -1.57 -11.94
C VAL A 285 16.45 -2.03 -13.38
N ALA A 286 17.65 -1.81 -13.92
CA ALA A 286 18.04 -2.22 -15.26
C ALA A 286 18.89 -3.49 -15.23
N ASP A 287 18.82 -4.34 -16.26
CA ASP A 287 19.68 -5.53 -16.36
C ASP A 287 21.16 -5.16 -16.40
N ARG A 288 21.49 -4.04 -17.05
CA ARG A 288 22.84 -3.47 -17.13
C ARG A 288 22.77 -1.95 -17.22
N ILE A 289 23.62 -1.26 -16.48
CA ILE A 289 23.83 0.18 -16.70
C ILE A 289 24.84 0.28 -17.84
N ASN A 290 24.37 0.71 -19.02
CA ASN A 290 25.28 1.19 -20.04
C ASN A 290 25.76 2.58 -19.60
N ASP A 291 27.08 2.77 -19.56
CA ASP A 291 27.75 4.06 -19.30
C ASP A 291 27.49 5.04 -20.47
N SER A 292 26.26 5.44 -20.65
CA SER A 292 25.91 6.49 -21.62
C SER A 292 24.79 7.32 -20.98
N THR A 293 25.11 8.57 -20.81
CA THR A 293 24.30 9.77 -20.46
C THR A 293 22.77 9.57 -20.46
N PRO A 294 22.01 10.15 -19.49
CA PRO A 294 20.56 10.03 -19.45
C PRO A 294 19.97 10.49 -20.78
N GLN A 295 19.48 9.56 -21.57
CA GLN A 295 18.69 9.91 -22.73
C GLN A 295 17.38 10.49 -22.25
N SER A 296 17.14 11.74 -22.61
CA SER A 296 15.89 12.44 -22.51
C SER A 296 14.73 11.55 -23.02
N LYS A 297 13.54 11.74 -22.49
CA LYS A 297 12.24 11.10 -22.86
C LYS A 297 11.83 11.16 -24.33
N GLU A 298 12.75 11.41 -25.26
CA GLU A 298 12.47 11.63 -26.69
C GLU A 298 12.57 10.37 -27.57
N ASN A 299 12.74 9.16 -27.00
CA ASN A 299 12.89 7.93 -27.81
C ASN A 299 11.89 6.85 -27.43
N GLU A 300 10.61 7.19 -27.19
CA GLU A 300 9.54 6.20 -27.17
C GLU A 300 9.33 5.72 -28.62
N SER A 301 9.43 4.40 -28.82
CA SER A 301 9.06 3.80 -30.10
C SER A 301 7.62 4.17 -30.41
N PRO A 302 7.28 4.71 -31.58
CA PRO A 302 5.91 5.10 -31.87
C PRO A 302 4.99 3.88 -31.77
N ILE A 303 3.96 4.00 -30.95
CA ILE A 303 2.97 2.95 -30.72
C ILE A 303 1.71 3.32 -31.48
N SER A 304 1.14 2.35 -32.17
CA SER A 304 -0.15 2.50 -32.85
C SER A 304 -1.07 1.33 -32.56
N ALA A 305 -2.38 1.57 -32.57
CA ALA A 305 -3.39 0.54 -32.40
C ALA A 305 -4.43 0.58 -33.53
N SER A 306 -5.03 -0.56 -33.84
CA SER A 306 -6.10 -0.68 -34.84
C SER A 306 -7.40 -0.03 -34.34
N THR A 307 -7.62 0.03 -33.03
CA THR A 307 -8.78 0.63 -32.37
C THR A 307 -8.33 1.34 -31.10
N ASN A 308 -9.16 2.24 -30.55
CA ASN A 308 -8.90 2.97 -29.28
C ASN A 308 -7.50 3.57 -29.20
N GLN A 309 -7.05 4.23 -30.29
CA GLN A 309 -5.70 4.79 -30.43
C GLN A 309 -5.36 5.78 -29.30
N GLU A 310 -6.34 6.48 -28.75
CA GLU A 310 -6.17 7.42 -27.62
C GLU A 310 -5.78 6.72 -26.32
N MET A 311 -6.06 5.43 -26.18
CA MET A 311 -5.74 4.62 -25.01
C MET A 311 -4.45 3.82 -25.18
N VAL A 312 -3.80 3.87 -26.34
CA VAL A 312 -2.66 3.00 -26.63
C VAL A 312 -1.46 3.23 -25.71
N ASN A 313 -1.29 4.44 -25.18
CA ASN A 313 -0.21 4.75 -24.25
C ASN A 313 -0.40 4.11 -22.87
N ASN A 314 -1.61 3.65 -22.54
CA ASN A 314 -1.88 2.92 -21.31
C ASN A 314 -1.13 1.58 -21.21
N VAL A 315 -0.65 1.05 -22.34
CA VAL A 315 0.11 -0.23 -22.34
C VAL A 315 1.60 -0.06 -22.04
N VAL A 316 2.06 1.17 -21.80
CA VAL A 316 3.47 1.51 -21.48
C VAL A 316 3.58 2.56 -20.36
N ASP A 317 2.49 2.86 -19.66
CA ASP A 317 2.45 3.91 -18.64
C ASP A 317 2.85 3.44 -17.22
N ASN A 318 3.16 2.15 -17.09
CA ASN A 318 3.47 1.49 -15.81
C ASN A 318 2.32 1.55 -14.79
N ASP A 319 1.07 1.67 -15.24
CA ASP A 319 -0.13 1.66 -14.41
C ASP A 319 -1.05 0.49 -14.80
N LEU A 320 -1.08 -0.55 -13.98
CA LEU A 320 -1.94 -1.74 -14.22
C LEU A 320 -3.43 -1.47 -14.02
N THR A 321 -3.82 -0.27 -13.59
CA THR A 321 -5.24 0.14 -13.46
C THR A 321 -5.78 0.76 -14.74
N THR A 322 -4.90 1.18 -15.64
CA THR A 322 -5.21 1.65 -16.99
C THR A 322 -5.05 0.51 -17.99
N PHE A 323 -5.74 0.54 -19.09
CA PHE A 323 -5.59 -0.46 -20.15
C PHE A 323 -6.05 0.08 -21.50
N TRP A 324 -5.52 -0.53 -22.56
CA TRP A 324 -6.09 -0.49 -23.90
C TRP A 324 -7.00 -1.70 -24.08
N GLU A 325 -8.18 -1.52 -24.68
CA GLU A 325 -9.13 -2.61 -24.92
C GLU A 325 -9.37 -2.79 -26.41
N GLY A 326 -9.40 -4.04 -26.86
CA GLY A 326 -9.71 -4.43 -28.22
C GLY A 326 -10.54 -5.71 -28.31
N ASN A 327 -10.98 -6.04 -29.52
CA ASN A 327 -11.72 -7.24 -29.86
C ASN A 327 -10.89 -8.17 -30.75
N LYS A 328 -11.38 -9.35 -31.03
CA LYS A 328 -10.73 -10.31 -31.92
C LYS A 328 -10.33 -9.67 -33.25
N GLY A 329 -9.05 -9.77 -33.59
CA GLY A 329 -8.44 -9.19 -34.79
C GLY A 329 -7.86 -7.78 -34.57
N ASP A 330 -8.17 -7.10 -33.47
CA ASP A 330 -7.53 -5.84 -33.13
C ASP A 330 -6.07 -6.06 -32.71
N TYR A 331 -5.25 -5.02 -32.89
CA TYR A 331 -3.81 -5.13 -32.64
C TYR A 331 -3.19 -3.82 -32.14
N ILE A 332 -2.05 -3.97 -31.48
CA ILE A 332 -1.11 -2.90 -31.12
C ILE A 332 0.20 -3.16 -31.86
N THR A 333 0.80 -2.12 -32.43
CA THR A 333 2.09 -2.20 -33.13
C THR A 333 3.09 -1.24 -32.49
N PHE A 334 4.30 -1.74 -32.24
CA PHE A 334 5.47 -0.97 -31.81
C PHE A 334 6.45 -0.89 -32.99
N ALA A 335 6.83 0.32 -33.38
CA ALA A 335 7.96 0.50 -34.27
C ALA A 335 9.26 0.39 -33.44
N LEU A 336 10.09 -0.61 -33.73
CA LEU A 336 11.35 -0.82 -33.03
C LEU A 336 12.41 0.11 -33.61
N GLN A 337 13.10 0.85 -32.75
CA GLN A 337 14.19 1.72 -33.19
C GLN A 337 15.39 0.88 -33.64
N ASN A 338 15.77 0.99 -34.88
CA ASN A 338 16.79 0.18 -35.54
C ASN A 338 16.45 -1.32 -35.54
N GLU A 339 16.64 -2.04 -36.64
CA GLU A 339 16.40 -3.49 -36.68
C GLU A 339 16.99 -4.18 -35.45
N ALA A 340 16.10 -4.65 -34.57
CA ALA A 340 16.48 -5.21 -33.29
C ALA A 340 16.24 -6.71 -33.26
N LYS A 341 17.11 -7.45 -32.59
CA LYS A 341 16.89 -8.86 -32.32
C LYS A 341 15.98 -9.00 -31.12
N VAL A 342 14.75 -9.47 -31.36
CA VAL A 342 13.73 -9.69 -30.33
C VAL A 342 13.57 -11.20 -30.12
N ASP A 343 13.63 -11.67 -28.87
CA ASP A 343 13.54 -13.09 -28.49
C ASP A 343 12.47 -13.38 -27.43
N GLY A 344 11.65 -12.40 -27.15
CA GLY A 344 10.52 -12.50 -26.23
C GLY A 344 9.94 -11.13 -25.89
N ILE A 345 8.80 -11.13 -25.21
CA ILE A 345 8.10 -9.91 -24.75
C ILE A 345 7.32 -10.25 -23.52
N SER A 346 7.12 -9.27 -22.65
CA SER A 346 6.27 -9.44 -21.48
C SER A 346 5.00 -8.62 -21.64
N ILE A 347 3.83 -9.24 -21.36
CA ILE A 347 2.52 -8.62 -21.50
C ILE A 347 1.70 -8.88 -20.24
N ALA A 348 1.03 -7.84 -19.73
CA ALA A 348 0.00 -7.96 -18.72
C ALA A 348 -1.38 -7.73 -19.36
N PHE A 349 -2.25 -8.71 -19.22
CA PHE A 349 -3.61 -8.69 -19.76
C PHE A 349 -4.63 -8.30 -18.68
N HIS A 350 -5.73 -7.68 -19.13
CA HIS A 350 -6.91 -7.35 -18.33
C HIS A 350 -8.14 -8.05 -18.90
N ARG A 351 -8.90 -8.74 -18.05
CA ARG A 351 -10.21 -9.30 -18.40
C ARG A 351 -11.04 -9.61 -17.15
N ASP A 352 -12.29 -9.17 -17.15
CA ASP A 352 -13.15 -9.24 -15.95
C ASP A 352 -13.72 -10.62 -15.62
N ASN A 353 -13.70 -11.62 -16.52
CA ASN A 353 -14.54 -12.82 -16.41
C ASN A 353 -13.78 -14.15 -16.30
N GLY A 354 -12.46 -14.17 -16.12
CA GLY A 354 -11.67 -15.41 -16.04
C GLY A 354 -11.73 -16.27 -17.31
N LEU A 355 -12.14 -15.69 -18.43
CA LEU A 355 -12.18 -16.35 -19.74
C LEU A 355 -10.78 -16.38 -20.33
N GLU A 356 -10.47 -17.46 -21.06
CA GLU A 356 -9.21 -17.60 -21.79
C GLU A 356 -9.08 -16.52 -22.87
N THR A 357 -7.86 -15.97 -23.04
CA THR A 357 -7.54 -14.99 -24.08
C THR A 357 -6.53 -15.57 -25.03
N ASP A 358 -6.93 -15.74 -26.27
CA ASP A 358 -6.02 -16.09 -27.37
C ASP A 358 -5.37 -14.83 -27.91
N PHE A 359 -4.09 -14.92 -28.29
CA PHE A 359 -3.35 -13.83 -28.90
C PHE A 359 -2.17 -14.34 -29.74
N GLU A 360 -1.65 -13.46 -30.59
CA GLU A 360 -0.45 -13.70 -31.38
C GLU A 360 0.56 -12.58 -31.23
N ILE A 361 1.84 -12.91 -31.26
CA ILE A 361 2.94 -11.96 -31.42
C ILE A 361 3.48 -12.13 -32.82
N GLN A 362 3.57 -11.01 -33.53
CA GLN A 362 4.02 -10.96 -34.94
C GLN A 362 5.19 -9.99 -35.05
N LEU A 363 6.14 -10.30 -35.88
CA LEU A 363 7.29 -9.46 -36.20
C LEU A 363 7.32 -9.13 -37.70
N SER A 364 7.82 -7.92 -38.02
CA SER A 364 8.11 -7.48 -39.38
C SER A 364 9.54 -6.96 -39.47
N SER A 365 10.27 -7.33 -40.55
CA SER A 365 11.59 -6.78 -40.87
C SER A 365 11.56 -5.67 -41.94
N GLY A 366 10.39 -5.03 -42.10
CA GLY A 366 10.12 -3.99 -43.10
C GLY A 366 9.22 -4.48 -44.23
N GLY A 367 8.64 -3.54 -44.98
CA GLY A 367 7.75 -3.86 -46.11
C GLY A 367 6.31 -4.22 -45.76
N GLY A 368 5.91 -4.12 -44.47
CA GLY A 368 4.51 -4.27 -44.02
C GLY A 368 4.01 -5.72 -43.91
N GLN A 369 4.86 -6.72 -44.16
CA GLN A 369 4.51 -8.12 -43.92
C GLN A 369 4.88 -8.54 -42.52
N PHE A 370 3.87 -9.02 -41.74
CA PHE A 370 4.02 -9.54 -40.40
C PHE A 370 4.02 -11.06 -40.37
N LEU A 371 4.94 -11.66 -39.65
CA LEU A 371 5.04 -13.12 -39.45
C LEU A 371 4.77 -13.42 -37.98
N THR A 372 3.88 -14.37 -37.71
CA THR A 372 3.60 -14.85 -36.38
C THR A 372 4.80 -15.61 -35.81
N VAL A 373 5.35 -15.15 -34.68
CA VAL A 373 6.49 -15.78 -34.00
C VAL A 373 6.05 -16.49 -32.70
N TYR A 374 4.87 -16.14 -32.19
CA TYR A 374 4.26 -16.77 -31.04
C TYR A 374 2.73 -16.73 -31.15
N SER A 375 2.06 -17.82 -30.77
CA SER A 375 0.62 -17.89 -30.57
C SER A 375 0.35 -18.62 -29.28
N GLY A 376 -0.54 -18.10 -28.45
CA GLY A 376 -0.82 -18.69 -27.15
C GLY A 376 -2.16 -18.25 -26.57
N THR A 377 -2.52 -18.90 -25.47
CA THR A 377 -3.73 -18.63 -24.69
C THR A 377 -3.33 -18.23 -23.28
N VAL A 378 -3.86 -17.12 -22.78
CA VAL A 378 -3.65 -16.64 -21.42
C VAL A 378 -4.86 -16.95 -20.56
N LYS A 379 -4.62 -17.42 -19.34
CA LYS A 379 -5.61 -17.69 -18.29
C LYS A 379 -5.41 -16.83 -17.05
N GLU A 380 -4.29 -16.11 -16.97
CA GLU A 380 -3.89 -15.31 -15.84
C GLU A 380 -3.87 -13.84 -16.26
N TYR A 381 -4.48 -13.00 -15.43
CA TYR A 381 -4.66 -11.59 -15.70
C TYR A 381 -4.03 -10.73 -14.61
N HIS A 382 -3.84 -9.43 -14.88
CA HIS A 382 -3.28 -8.46 -13.95
C HIS A 382 -1.86 -8.79 -13.47
N LYS A 383 -1.11 -9.54 -14.27
CA LYS A 383 0.31 -9.80 -14.03
C LYS A 383 1.08 -9.80 -15.33
N LEU A 384 2.35 -9.43 -15.27
CA LEU A 384 3.25 -9.45 -16.40
C LEU A 384 3.67 -10.89 -16.68
N LEU A 385 3.30 -11.41 -17.85
CA LEU A 385 3.62 -12.76 -18.33
C LEU A 385 4.70 -12.66 -19.40
N ASN A 386 5.73 -13.51 -19.35
CA ASN A 386 6.81 -13.53 -20.32
C ASN A 386 6.51 -14.56 -21.41
N PHE A 387 6.63 -14.15 -22.68
CA PHE A 387 6.39 -14.95 -23.87
C PHE A 387 7.66 -15.03 -24.70
N PRO A 388 8.52 -16.04 -24.45
CA PRO A 388 9.75 -16.24 -25.21
C PRO A 388 9.46 -16.84 -26.58
N PHE A 389 10.22 -16.44 -27.58
CA PHE A 389 10.23 -17.02 -28.95
C PHE A 389 11.63 -17.01 -29.53
N LYS A 390 11.80 -17.69 -30.70
CA LYS A 390 13.10 -17.73 -31.37
C LYS A 390 13.52 -16.32 -31.79
N GLY A 391 14.70 -15.88 -31.33
CA GLY A 391 15.24 -14.56 -31.61
C GLY A 391 15.27 -14.23 -33.12
N THR A 392 14.56 -13.16 -33.46
CA THR A 392 14.37 -12.69 -34.85
C THR A 392 14.68 -11.20 -34.92
N THR A 393 15.37 -10.76 -35.97
CA THR A 393 15.61 -9.32 -36.21
C THR A 393 14.36 -8.73 -36.85
N ALA A 394 13.85 -7.63 -36.27
CA ALA A 394 12.62 -6.99 -36.71
C ALA A 394 12.70 -5.45 -36.59
N SER A 395 11.94 -4.78 -37.45
CA SER A 395 11.68 -3.33 -37.36
C SER A 395 10.37 -3.02 -36.65
N ASP A 396 9.43 -3.96 -36.65
CA ASP A 396 8.13 -3.78 -36.01
C ASP A 396 7.71 -5.04 -35.26
N LEU A 397 7.04 -4.83 -34.12
CA LEU A 397 6.42 -5.86 -33.30
C LEU A 397 4.93 -5.56 -33.19
N ARG A 398 4.10 -6.57 -33.41
CA ARG A 398 2.64 -6.46 -33.29
C ARG A 398 2.09 -7.53 -32.38
N ILE A 399 1.12 -7.14 -31.55
CA ILE A 399 0.31 -8.05 -30.74
C ILE A 399 -1.10 -8.03 -31.29
N VAL A 400 -1.62 -9.19 -31.69
CA VAL A 400 -2.97 -9.35 -32.24
C VAL A 400 -3.83 -10.12 -31.27
N LEU A 401 -5.03 -9.62 -30.99
CA LEU A 401 -6.00 -10.29 -30.12
C LEU A 401 -6.74 -11.39 -30.87
N GLY A 402 -6.81 -12.56 -30.28
CA GLY A 402 -7.59 -13.72 -30.77
C GLY A 402 -8.97 -13.85 -30.12
N SER A 403 -9.27 -13.02 -29.15
CA SER A 403 -10.54 -13.04 -28.37
C SER A 403 -11.15 -11.64 -28.28
N ASP A 404 -12.47 -11.56 -28.04
CA ASP A 404 -13.19 -10.30 -27.87
C ASP A 404 -13.07 -9.76 -26.44
N ARG A 405 -13.14 -8.44 -26.28
CA ARG A 405 -13.10 -7.70 -25.01
C ARG A 405 -11.88 -8.05 -24.16
N VAL A 406 -10.72 -7.87 -24.75
CA VAL A 406 -9.43 -8.09 -24.09
C VAL A 406 -8.78 -6.74 -23.83
N GLY A 407 -8.42 -6.47 -22.58
CA GLY A 407 -7.58 -5.36 -22.19
C GLY A 407 -6.10 -5.79 -22.14
N ILE A 408 -5.21 -4.88 -22.48
CA ILE A 408 -3.77 -4.98 -22.21
C ILE A 408 -3.39 -3.81 -21.31
N THR A 409 -2.90 -4.12 -20.11
CA THR A 409 -2.53 -3.10 -19.12
C THR A 409 -1.07 -2.67 -19.25
N GLU A 410 -0.19 -3.58 -19.66
CA GLU A 410 1.24 -3.26 -19.79
C GLU A 410 1.93 -4.19 -20.79
N ILE A 411 2.88 -3.62 -21.53
CA ILE A 411 3.76 -4.33 -22.46
C ILE A 411 5.19 -3.89 -22.19
N LYS A 412 6.08 -4.84 -21.90
CA LYS A 412 7.52 -4.59 -21.83
C LYS A 412 8.25 -5.30 -22.94
N LEU A 413 8.89 -4.52 -23.78
CA LEU A 413 9.78 -5.02 -24.81
C LEU A 413 11.10 -5.43 -24.18
N PRO A 414 11.73 -6.54 -24.59
CA PRO A 414 13.06 -6.89 -24.12
C PRO A 414 14.03 -5.78 -24.53
N GLN A 415 14.99 -5.47 -23.65
CA GLN A 415 16.05 -4.53 -24.01
C GLN A 415 16.81 -5.09 -25.20
N ILE A 416 16.86 -4.31 -26.26
CA ILE A 416 17.50 -4.66 -27.52
C ILE A 416 18.99 -4.81 -27.25
N LYS A 417 19.49 -6.05 -27.31
CA LYS A 417 20.94 -6.31 -27.35
C LYS A 417 21.50 -5.74 -28.65
N LYS A 418 22.31 -4.70 -28.57
CA LYS A 418 23.15 -4.22 -29.69
C LYS A 418 24.18 -5.26 -30.04
#